data_ef1b4795c0181f6c5351402fa01daa5c
#
_entry.id   ef1b4795c0181f6c5351402fa01daa5c
#
_cell.length_a   1.000
_cell.length_b   1.000
_cell.length_c   1.000
_cell.angle_alpha   90.00
_cell.angle_beta   90.00
_cell.angle_gamma   90.00
#
_symmetry.space_group_name_H-M   'P 1'
#
loop_
_entity.id
_entity.type
_entity.pdbx_description
1 polymer ?
#
loop_
_entity_poly.entity_id
_entity_poly.type
_entity_poly.pdbx_seq_one_letter_code
_entity_poly.pdbx_strand_id
1 'polypeptide(L)'
;EDTDAKTAFILASGNAHFAGINPIKSEPNSLIYEYKFLPLTLTQVYAGRTAQAFGASDHIVTDSSACASSMKVLMDVQTLMRFYGFNRVVVLAVEDQVSNLTLNFFGEAQASLAWKDEKEGVKPSAFDGVNGGFHVGQGACLAVFEDEATVIRRAVIPKGRLLGAYTASEAHANAIGQAESGEGFIRAARGALDMAKLSPECVAVIKTHGTGTKSNNKAERNAIESVFKDFVATSYKQVIGHTMGVSGLLETCLLIDNMNSGFVPGIPNRTQEDDVFLSHDVDAPKGAILSLAAGMGNVYSAAVMTTEL
;
A
#
# COMPACT_ATOMS: atom_id res chain seq x y z
N GLU A 1 13.84 17.23 20.00
CA GLU A 1 13.14 15.96 20.23
C GLU A 1 11.93 16.23 21.13
N ASP A 2 10.72 15.88 20.66
CA ASP A 2 9.50 16.00 21.47
C ASP A 2 9.37 14.73 22.32
N THR A 3 9.95 14.76 23.50
CA THR A 3 9.95 13.64 24.47
C THR A 3 8.60 13.42 25.15
N ASP A 4 7.66 14.36 24.98
CA ASP A 4 6.36 14.33 25.67
C ASP A 4 5.26 13.67 24.84
N ALA A 5 5.54 13.33 23.58
CA ALA A 5 4.57 12.67 22.72
C ALA A 5 4.51 11.16 23.00
N LYS A 6 3.35 10.68 23.48
CA LYS A 6 3.07 9.25 23.57
C LYS A 6 3.12 8.63 22.17
N THR A 7 4.10 7.77 21.93
CA THR A 7 4.46 7.29 20.59
C THR A 7 4.24 5.79 20.45
N ALA A 8 3.46 5.38 19.43
CA ALA A 8 3.34 4.00 19.00
C ALA A 8 4.19 3.73 17.75
N PHE A 9 4.59 2.49 17.57
CA PHE A 9 5.30 2.00 16.39
C PHE A 9 4.52 0.87 15.73
N ILE A 10 4.39 0.93 14.40
CA ILE A 10 3.77 -0.13 13.60
C ILE A 10 4.76 -0.58 12.54
N LEU A 11 5.02 -1.88 12.48
CA LEU A 11 5.74 -2.52 11.39
C LEU A 11 4.75 -3.26 10.49
N ALA A 12 4.70 -2.87 9.22
CA ALA A 12 3.91 -3.52 8.19
C ALA A 12 4.82 -4.24 7.19
N SER A 13 4.56 -5.54 6.95
CA SER A 13 5.32 -6.32 5.97
C SER A 13 4.45 -7.47 5.46
N GLY A 14 4.34 -7.60 4.16
CA GLY A 14 3.51 -8.65 3.55
C GLY A 14 4.09 -10.04 3.80
N ASN A 15 5.40 -10.16 3.70
CA ASN A 15 6.09 -11.45 3.83
C ASN A 15 7.60 -11.28 4.05
N ALA A 16 7.99 -10.54 5.06
CA ALA A 16 9.35 -10.02 5.32
C ALA A 16 10.51 -11.03 5.28
N HIS A 17 10.23 -12.34 5.27
CA HIS A 17 11.25 -13.34 5.57
C HIS A 17 11.62 -14.27 4.41
N PHE A 18 11.01 -14.17 3.24
CA PHE A 18 11.31 -15.10 2.13
C PHE A 18 12.73 -14.97 1.58
N ALA A 19 13.26 -13.77 1.50
CA ALA A 19 14.62 -13.57 1.02
C ALA A 19 15.66 -14.19 1.96
N GLY A 20 15.43 -14.12 3.27
CA GLY A 20 16.31 -14.75 4.29
C GLY A 20 16.25 -16.27 4.32
N ILE A 21 15.17 -16.88 3.81
CA ILE A 21 15.00 -18.35 3.77
C ILE A 21 15.69 -18.97 2.55
N ASN A 22 15.92 -18.22 1.50
CA ASN A 22 16.47 -18.70 0.24
C ASN A 22 17.89 -19.30 0.33
N PRO A 23 18.83 -18.74 1.12
CA PRO A 23 20.17 -19.34 1.31
C PRO A 23 20.17 -20.64 2.11
N ILE A 24 19.09 -20.90 2.85
CA ILE A 24 19.01 -21.96 3.86
C ILE A 24 18.90 -23.37 3.22
N LYS A 25 18.50 -23.46 1.97
CA LYS A 25 18.29 -24.75 1.30
C LYS A 25 19.53 -25.42 0.73
N SER A 26 20.66 -24.73 0.69
CA SER A 26 21.82 -25.20 -0.08
C SER A 26 22.96 -25.82 0.75
N GLU A 27 22.96 -25.71 2.08
CA GLU A 27 24.04 -26.28 2.89
C GLU A 27 23.56 -26.95 4.18
N PRO A 28 24.09 -28.17 4.53
CA PRO A 28 23.69 -28.93 5.73
C PRO A 28 24.03 -28.25 7.07
N ASN A 29 24.89 -27.23 7.07
CA ASN A 29 25.29 -26.45 8.26
C ASN A 29 24.84 -25.00 8.22
N SER A 30 23.73 -24.72 7.57
CA SER A 30 23.20 -23.37 7.43
C SER A 30 22.64 -22.82 8.74
N LEU A 31 22.47 -21.50 8.79
CA LEU A 31 21.92 -20.69 9.90
C LEU A 31 20.61 -21.21 10.55
N ILE A 32 19.92 -22.17 9.93
CA ILE A 32 18.70 -22.81 10.49
C ILE A 32 18.96 -23.46 11.86
N TYR A 33 20.16 -23.98 12.06
CA TYR A 33 20.56 -24.68 13.31
C TYR A 33 21.10 -23.73 14.36
N GLU A 34 21.27 -22.45 14.07
CA GLU A 34 21.66 -21.48 15.07
C GLU A 34 20.45 -21.07 15.93
N TYR A 35 20.64 -21.05 17.25
CA TYR A 35 19.59 -20.64 18.20
C TYR A 35 19.02 -19.24 17.93
N LYS A 36 19.73 -18.39 17.19
CA LYS A 36 19.33 -17.04 16.80
C LYS A 36 18.40 -17.02 15.58
N PHE A 37 18.27 -18.13 14.85
CA PHE A 37 17.49 -18.16 13.61
C PHE A 37 16.02 -17.83 13.86
N LEU A 38 15.37 -18.54 14.78
CA LEU A 38 13.96 -18.31 15.08
C LEU A 38 13.67 -16.87 15.52
N PRO A 39 14.39 -16.27 16.49
CA PRO A 39 14.20 -14.85 16.80
C PRO A 39 14.39 -13.92 15.60
N LEU A 40 15.31 -14.22 14.69
CA LEU A 40 15.58 -13.40 13.51
C LEU A 40 14.50 -13.53 12.42
N THR A 41 13.61 -14.52 12.49
CA THR A 41 12.48 -14.67 11.56
C THR A 41 11.18 -14.08 12.08
N LEU A 42 11.11 -13.68 13.34
CA LEU A 42 9.92 -13.10 13.93
C LEU A 42 9.80 -11.60 13.62
N THR A 43 8.72 -11.20 12.95
CA THR A 43 8.44 -9.81 12.61
C THR A 43 8.45 -8.91 13.84
N GLN A 44 7.95 -9.39 14.97
CA GLN A 44 7.93 -8.65 16.24
C GLN A 44 9.35 -8.31 16.76
N VAL A 45 10.36 -9.13 16.48
CA VAL A 45 11.74 -8.84 16.90
C VAL A 45 12.31 -7.66 16.12
N TYR A 46 12.02 -7.60 14.81
CA TYR A 46 12.39 -6.43 14.00
C TYR A 46 11.65 -5.19 14.43
N ALA A 47 10.35 -5.30 14.67
CA ALA A 47 9.54 -4.20 15.16
C ALA A 47 10.09 -3.63 16.48
N GLY A 48 10.41 -4.50 17.45
CA GLY A 48 10.95 -4.07 18.74
C GLY A 48 12.30 -3.36 18.63
N ARG A 49 13.23 -3.88 17.81
CA ARG A 49 14.52 -3.24 17.59
C ARG A 49 14.40 -1.88 16.88
N THR A 50 13.52 -1.80 15.88
CA THR A 50 13.33 -0.58 15.12
C THR A 50 12.61 0.47 15.97
N ALA A 51 11.59 0.07 16.72
CA ALA A 51 10.88 0.96 17.64
C ALA A 51 11.82 1.66 18.64
N GLN A 52 12.79 0.92 19.19
CA GLN A 52 13.82 1.49 20.07
C GLN A 52 14.63 2.59 19.38
N ALA A 53 15.00 2.40 18.10
CA ALA A 53 15.75 3.39 17.34
C ALA A 53 14.95 4.69 17.11
N PHE A 54 13.62 4.62 17.09
CA PHE A 54 12.71 5.77 16.98
C PHE A 54 12.22 6.31 18.33
N GLY A 55 12.69 5.75 19.45
CA GLY A 55 12.20 6.14 20.78
C GLY A 55 10.72 5.81 21.02
N ALA A 56 10.14 4.89 20.24
CA ALA A 56 8.75 4.49 20.32
C ALA A 56 8.63 3.23 21.20
N SER A 57 8.44 3.42 22.50
CA SER A 57 8.42 2.33 23.48
C SER A 57 7.04 2.03 24.07
N ASP A 58 6.06 2.91 23.84
CA ASP A 58 4.77 2.79 24.51
C ASP A 58 3.88 1.69 23.96
N HIS A 59 3.96 1.44 22.66
CA HIS A 59 3.16 0.40 21.99
C HIS A 59 3.77 -0.02 20.66
N ILE A 60 3.80 -1.31 20.39
CA ILE A 60 4.33 -1.87 19.15
C ILE A 60 3.32 -2.82 18.54
N VAL A 61 3.01 -2.59 17.26
CA VAL A 61 2.12 -3.43 16.45
C VAL A 61 2.89 -4.00 15.26
N THR A 62 2.56 -5.21 14.85
CA THR A 62 3.01 -5.80 13.59
C THR A 62 1.82 -6.22 12.77
N ASP A 63 1.86 -5.98 11.46
CA ASP A 63 0.84 -6.46 10.52
C ASP A 63 1.49 -7.19 9.33
N SER A 64 0.84 -8.30 8.94
CA SER A 64 1.18 -9.07 7.76
C SER A 64 -0.10 -9.48 7.05
N SER A 65 -0.58 -8.60 6.19
CA SER A 65 -1.80 -8.75 5.38
C SER A 65 -1.47 -8.72 3.88
N ALA A 66 -0.40 -9.44 3.51
CA ALA A 66 0.11 -9.49 2.14
C ALA A 66 0.27 -8.07 1.53
N CYS A 67 -0.15 -7.86 0.29
CA CYS A 67 0.02 -6.58 -0.41
C CYS A 67 -0.78 -5.41 0.19
N ALA A 68 -1.72 -5.67 1.10
CA ALA A 68 -2.51 -4.65 1.77
C ALA A 68 -1.93 -4.19 3.12
N SER A 69 -0.84 -4.80 3.62
CA SER A 69 -0.33 -4.59 4.98
C SER A 69 -0.17 -3.13 5.36
N SER A 70 0.54 -2.34 4.56
CA SER A 70 0.82 -0.93 4.89
C SER A 70 -0.38 0.00 4.77
N MET A 71 -1.42 -0.39 4.02
CA MET A 71 -2.67 0.37 3.98
C MET A 71 -3.59 -0.02 5.13
N LYS A 72 -3.65 -1.30 5.49
CA LYS A 72 -4.47 -1.80 6.59
C LYS A 72 -4.09 -1.13 7.92
N VAL A 73 -2.81 -0.96 8.19
CA VAL A 73 -2.33 -0.32 9.43
C VAL A 73 -2.71 1.16 9.56
N LEU A 74 -3.17 1.83 8.52
CA LEU A 74 -3.69 3.19 8.64
C LEU A 74 -4.99 3.25 9.45
N MET A 75 -5.76 2.17 9.46
CA MET A 75 -6.90 2.02 10.37
C MET A 75 -6.42 1.88 11.83
N ASP A 76 -5.32 1.15 12.06
CA ASP A 76 -4.71 1.05 13.39
C ASP A 76 -4.14 2.40 13.86
N VAL A 77 -3.51 3.17 12.96
CA VAL A 77 -3.08 4.56 13.25
C VAL A 77 -4.24 5.39 13.80
N GLN A 78 -5.39 5.40 13.10
CA GLN A 78 -6.55 6.15 13.55
C GLN A 78 -7.10 5.64 14.88
N THR A 79 -7.12 4.33 15.06
CA THR A 79 -7.59 3.69 16.30
C THR A 79 -6.71 4.07 17.48
N LEU A 80 -5.39 3.98 17.33
CA LEU A 80 -4.43 4.33 18.37
C LEU A 80 -4.52 5.80 18.76
N MET A 81 -4.66 6.70 17.79
CA MET A 81 -4.75 8.14 18.05
C MET A 81 -6.11 8.52 18.65
N ARG A 82 -7.23 8.03 18.10
CA ARG A 82 -8.58 8.44 18.53
C ARG A 82 -9.02 7.83 19.86
N PHE A 83 -8.65 6.57 20.12
CA PHE A 83 -9.20 5.82 21.26
C PHE A 83 -8.17 5.51 22.34
N TYR A 84 -6.88 5.45 22.01
CA TYR A 84 -5.83 5.10 22.95
C TYR A 84 -4.93 6.29 23.34
N GLY A 85 -5.20 7.47 22.79
CA GLY A 85 -4.54 8.72 23.15
C GLY A 85 -3.07 8.77 22.78
N PHE A 86 -2.68 8.12 21.67
CA PHE A 86 -1.35 8.31 21.09
C PHE A 86 -1.29 9.62 20.32
N ASN A 87 -0.25 10.41 20.57
CA ASN A 87 -0.02 11.67 19.87
C ASN A 87 0.78 11.50 18.59
N ARG A 88 1.58 10.42 18.54
CA ARG A 88 2.40 10.06 17.40
C ARG A 88 2.32 8.57 17.12
N VAL A 89 2.22 8.21 15.85
CA VAL A 89 2.34 6.83 15.38
C VAL A 89 3.36 6.79 14.24
N VAL A 90 4.42 6.03 14.44
CA VAL A 90 5.46 5.79 13.43
C VAL A 90 5.11 4.50 12.71
N VAL A 91 4.90 4.57 11.41
CA VAL A 91 4.64 3.40 10.57
C VAL A 91 5.86 3.14 9.69
N LEU A 92 6.48 2.00 9.86
CA LEU A 92 7.50 1.48 8.94
C LEU A 92 6.90 0.33 8.14
N ALA A 93 6.85 0.48 6.83
CA ALA A 93 6.56 -0.61 5.91
C ALA A 93 7.87 -1.07 5.26
N VAL A 94 8.14 -2.37 5.26
CA VAL A 94 9.38 -2.92 4.70
C VAL A 94 9.13 -4.25 4.01
N GLU A 95 9.76 -4.44 2.86
CA GLU A 95 9.70 -5.68 2.08
C GLU A 95 11.02 -5.92 1.36
N ASP A 96 11.54 -7.14 1.50
CA ASP A 96 12.73 -7.63 0.81
C ASP A 96 12.38 -8.98 0.15
N GLN A 97 11.74 -8.90 -1.02
CA GLN A 97 11.15 -10.07 -1.68
C GLN A 97 11.71 -10.38 -3.07
N VAL A 98 12.63 -9.59 -3.59
CA VAL A 98 13.21 -9.88 -4.91
C VAL A 98 14.19 -11.05 -4.79
N SER A 99 13.65 -12.25 -4.96
CA SER A 99 14.39 -13.51 -4.91
C SER A 99 13.93 -14.46 -6.01
N ASN A 100 14.76 -15.43 -6.38
CA ASN A 100 14.38 -16.45 -7.38
C ASN A 100 13.09 -17.19 -6.97
N LEU A 101 12.88 -17.43 -5.68
CA LEU A 101 11.68 -18.10 -5.19
C LEU A 101 10.42 -17.24 -5.47
N THR A 102 10.48 -15.98 -5.12
CA THR A 102 9.35 -15.05 -5.30
C THR A 102 9.07 -14.78 -6.77
N LEU A 103 10.11 -14.56 -7.57
CA LEU A 103 9.98 -14.34 -9.02
C LEU A 103 9.33 -15.55 -9.70
N ASN A 104 9.78 -16.78 -9.39
CA ASN A 104 9.18 -17.99 -9.91
C ASN A 104 7.73 -18.17 -9.44
N PHE A 105 7.45 -17.90 -8.17
CA PHE A 105 6.10 -18.02 -7.62
C PHE A 105 5.10 -17.10 -8.35
N PHE A 106 5.42 -15.81 -8.49
CA PHE A 106 4.55 -14.86 -9.18
C PHE A 106 4.50 -15.09 -10.69
N GLY A 107 5.56 -15.60 -11.30
CA GLY A 107 5.58 -16.00 -12.70
C GLY A 107 4.66 -17.19 -12.96
N GLU A 108 4.75 -18.26 -12.17
CA GLU A 108 3.88 -19.45 -12.28
C GLU A 108 2.42 -19.12 -11.98
N ALA A 109 2.18 -18.19 -11.02
CA ALA A 109 0.84 -17.69 -10.73
C ALA A 109 0.27 -16.76 -11.81
N GLN A 110 1.04 -16.44 -12.86
CA GLN A 110 0.71 -15.48 -13.91
C GLN A 110 0.27 -14.11 -13.35
N ALA A 111 0.82 -13.74 -12.21
CA ALA A 111 0.54 -12.48 -11.53
C ALA A 111 1.55 -11.38 -11.90
N SER A 112 2.81 -11.75 -12.16
CA SER A 112 3.83 -10.83 -12.69
C SER A 112 4.05 -11.05 -14.17
N LEU A 113 4.64 -10.06 -14.85
CA LEU A 113 5.09 -10.20 -16.23
C LEU A 113 6.12 -11.32 -16.33
N ALA A 114 5.90 -12.22 -17.28
CA ALA A 114 6.85 -13.29 -17.61
C ALA A 114 7.84 -12.80 -18.66
N TRP A 115 9.07 -13.35 -18.63
CA TRP A 115 10.12 -13.06 -19.60
C TRP A 115 9.68 -13.20 -21.07
N LYS A 116 8.79 -14.16 -21.37
CA LYS A 116 8.26 -14.35 -22.72
C LYS A 116 7.39 -13.17 -23.17
N ASP A 117 6.58 -12.62 -22.28
CA ASP A 117 5.67 -11.52 -22.57
C ASP A 117 6.47 -10.23 -22.85
N GLU A 118 7.55 -10.01 -22.12
CA GLU A 118 8.50 -8.92 -22.39
C GLU A 118 9.19 -9.06 -23.75
N LYS A 119 9.57 -10.28 -24.13
CA LYS A 119 10.12 -10.55 -25.48
C LYS A 119 9.11 -10.28 -26.59
N GLU A 120 7.83 -10.45 -26.32
CA GLU A 120 6.73 -10.12 -27.24
C GLU A 120 6.38 -8.62 -27.19
N GLY A 121 7.08 -7.83 -26.38
CA GLY A 121 6.92 -6.37 -26.28
C GLY A 121 5.84 -5.89 -25.33
N VAL A 122 5.27 -6.79 -24.52
CA VAL A 122 4.32 -6.42 -23.45
C VAL A 122 5.07 -5.66 -22.37
N LYS A 123 4.50 -4.53 -21.94
CA LYS A 123 5.07 -3.67 -20.89
C LYS A 123 4.19 -3.65 -19.65
N PRO A 124 4.73 -3.42 -18.45
CA PRO A 124 3.91 -3.24 -17.26
C PRO A 124 2.99 -2.02 -17.42
N SER A 125 1.70 -2.26 -17.26
CA SER A 125 0.66 -1.21 -17.27
C SER A 125 -0.55 -1.65 -16.47
N ALA A 126 -1.39 -0.71 -16.06
CA ALA A 126 -2.66 -1.00 -15.41
C ALA A 126 -3.81 -0.41 -16.24
N PHE A 127 -4.96 -1.08 -16.21
CA PHE A 127 -6.19 -0.67 -16.92
C PHE A 127 -5.97 -0.47 -18.43
N ASP A 128 -5.11 -1.26 -19.02
CA ASP A 128 -4.79 -1.25 -20.45
C ASP A 128 -5.21 -2.57 -21.10
N GLY A 129 -5.55 -2.54 -22.38
CA GLY A 129 -6.00 -3.71 -23.13
C GLY A 129 -4.87 -4.51 -23.80
N VAL A 130 -3.69 -3.90 -23.96
CA VAL A 130 -2.51 -4.47 -24.66
C VAL A 130 -1.41 -4.78 -23.66
N ASN A 131 -1.06 -3.81 -22.83
CA ASN A 131 -0.05 -3.93 -21.79
C ASN A 131 -0.69 -4.36 -20.48
N GLY A 132 0.08 -4.94 -19.56
CA GLY A 132 -0.47 -5.37 -18.27
C GLY A 132 0.59 -5.99 -17.36
N GLY A 133 0.13 -6.37 -16.14
CA GLY A 133 1.01 -6.99 -15.16
C GLY A 133 1.94 -6.00 -14.45
N PHE A 134 2.84 -6.55 -13.66
CA PHE A 134 3.83 -5.81 -12.88
C PHE A 134 5.15 -6.56 -12.78
N HIS A 135 6.22 -5.86 -12.45
CA HIS A 135 7.44 -6.47 -11.95
C HIS A 135 7.42 -6.57 -10.43
N VAL A 136 7.98 -7.65 -9.89
CA VAL A 136 8.19 -7.76 -8.44
C VAL A 136 9.20 -6.70 -8.00
N GLY A 137 8.83 -5.93 -6.98
CA GLY A 137 9.66 -4.89 -6.38
C GLY A 137 9.93 -5.16 -4.90
N GLN A 138 10.82 -4.40 -4.33
CA GLN A 138 11.12 -4.38 -2.90
C GLN A 138 11.39 -2.95 -2.45
N GLY A 139 11.29 -2.69 -1.15
CA GLY A 139 11.55 -1.36 -0.64
C GLY A 139 11.12 -1.14 0.80
N ALA A 140 11.26 0.09 1.24
CA ALA A 140 10.80 0.53 2.55
C ALA A 140 10.16 1.92 2.46
N CYS A 141 9.18 2.15 3.32
CA CYS A 141 8.54 3.45 3.48
C CYS A 141 8.31 3.72 4.95
N LEU A 142 8.72 4.91 5.41
CA LEU A 142 8.46 5.41 6.75
C LEU A 142 7.48 6.57 6.68
N ALA A 143 6.41 6.51 7.44
CA ALA A 143 5.48 7.61 7.62
C ALA A 143 5.28 7.89 9.11
N VAL A 144 5.24 9.17 9.48
CA VAL A 144 4.97 9.61 10.85
C VAL A 144 3.63 10.33 10.84
N PHE A 145 2.70 9.84 11.64
CA PHE A 145 1.39 10.44 11.87
C PHE A 145 1.40 11.11 13.23
N GLU A 146 0.97 12.35 13.28
CA GLU A 146 0.89 13.15 14.52
C GLU A 146 -0.47 13.82 14.64
N ASP A 147 -0.92 14.00 15.87
CA ASP A 147 -2.10 14.82 16.12
C ASP A 147 -1.79 16.31 15.86
N GLU A 148 -2.84 17.10 15.66
CA GLU A 148 -2.71 18.52 15.30
C GLU A 148 -1.98 19.31 16.39
N ALA A 149 -2.21 18.99 17.66
CA ALA A 149 -1.54 19.66 18.77
C ALA A 149 -0.02 19.42 18.74
N THR A 150 0.41 18.21 18.42
CA THR A 150 1.84 17.85 18.27
C THR A 150 2.46 18.54 17.07
N VAL A 151 1.77 18.57 15.94
CA VAL A 151 2.23 19.29 14.72
C VAL A 151 2.44 20.78 15.01
N ILE A 152 1.47 21.42 15.68
CA ILE A 152 1.56 22.84 16.06
C ILE A 152 2.74 23.07 17.02
N ARG A 153 2.84 22.24 18.07
CA ARG A 153 3.92 22.36 19.08
C ARG A 153 5.31 22.22 18.47
N ARG A 154 5.45 21.32 17.48
CA ARG A 154 6.71 21.09 16.76
C ARG A 154 6.98 22.13 15.66
N ALA A 155 6.02 22.97 15.33
CA ALA A 155 6.10 23.93 14.24
C ALA A 155 6.55 23.29 12.91
N VAL A 156 6.02 22.10 12.57
CA VAL A 156 6.29 21.39 11.33
C VAL A 156 5.15 21.59 10.34
N ILE A 157 5.47 21.54 9.06
CA ILE A 157 4.46 21.57 7.99
C ILE A 157 4.20 20.12 7.58
N PRO A 158 2.98 19.59 7.83
CA PRO A 158 2.65 18.25 7.40
C PRO A 158 2.53 18.17 5.86
N LYS A 159 2.77 16.99 5.31
CA LYS A 159 2.64 16.73 3.87
C LYS A 159 1.18 16.53 3.44
N GLY A 160 0.33 16.13 4.38
CA GLY A 160 -1.09 15.87 4.18
C GLY A 160 -1.76 15.41 5.46
N ARG A 161 -3.07 15.14 5.38
CA ARG A 161 -3.89 14.66 6.51
C ARG A 161 -4.52 13.32 6.16
N LEU A 162 -4.51 12.37 7.10
CA LEU A 162 -5.30 11.14 7.06
C LEU A 162 -6.70 11.44 7.62
N LEU A 163 -7.71 11.38 6.76
CA LEU A 163 -9.09 11.69 7.11
C LEU A 163 -9.88 10.45 7.54
N GLY A 164 -9.68 9.33 6.84
CA GLY A 164 -10.36 8.07 7.10
C GLY A 164 -9.59 6.89 6.54
N ALA A 165 -9.64 5.75 7.25
CA ALA A 165 -9.09 4.49 6.75
C ALA A 165 -10.00 3.34 7.17
N TYR A 166 -10.14 2.36 6.29
CA TYR A 166 -10.97 1.18 6.53
C TYR A 166 -10.43 -0.04 5.82
N THR A 167 -10.60 -1.19 6.45
CA THR A 167 -10.26 -2.49 5.87
C THR A 167 -11.48 -3.38 5.82
N ALA A 168 -11.72 -3.99 4.66
CA ALA A 168 -12.78 -4.94 4.41
C ALA A 168 -12.21 -6.29 4.01
N SER A 169 -12.98 -7.33 4.21
CA SER A 169 -12.74 -8.67 3.65
C SER A 169 -13.84 -9.03 2.68
N GLU A 170 -13.50 -9.83 1.70
CA GLU A 170 -14.44 -10.41 0.76
C GLU A 170 -14.53 -11.93 0.99
N ALA A 171 -15.75 -12.49 1.05
CA ALA A 171 -15.96 -13.93 1.16
C ALA A 171 -15.90 -14.58 -0.23
N HIS A 172 -14.72 -14.54 -0.87
CA HIS A 172 -14.50 -15.16 -2.18
C HIS A 172 -13.98 -16.58 -2.02
N ALA A 173 -14.42 -17.48 -2.90
CA ALA A 173 -14.03 -18.90 -2.84
C ALA A 173 -12.53 -19.14 -3.09
N ASN A 174 -11.86 -18.23 -3.76
CA ASN A 174 -10.43 -18.31 -4.05
C ASN A 174 -9.69 -17.20 -3.27
N ALA A 175 -8.73 -17.58 -2.43
CA ALA A 175 -7.93 -16.66 -1.62
C ALA A 175 -7.02 -15.70 -2.44
N ILE A 176 -6.75 -16.02 -3.70
CA ILE A 176 -5.97 -15.19 -4.63
C ILE A 176 -6.84 -14.51 -5.69
N GLY A 177 -8.10 -14.92 -5.82
CA GLY A 177 -9.06 -14.30 -6.74
C GLY A 177 -9.73 -13.07 -6.13
N GLN A 178 -10.40 -12.32 -6.99
CA GLN A 178 -11.22 -11.17 -6.63
C GLN A 178 -12.58 -11.32 -7.32
N ALA A 179 -13.68 -10.95 -6.67
CA ALA A 179 -14.97 -10.90 -7.33
C ALA A 179 -14.95 -9.81 -8.41
N GLU A 180 -15.46 -10.15 -9.59
CA GLU A 180 -15.49 -9.20 -10.72
C GLU A 180 -16.26 -7.92 -10.42
N SER A 181 -17.24 -7.97 -9.51
CA SER A 181 -17.98 -6.80 -9.02
C SER A 181 -17.10 -5.79 -8.27
N GLY A 182 -15.94 -6.23 -7.75
CA GLY A 182 -15.07 -5.42 -6.91
C GLY A 182 -15.64 -5.10 -5.53
N GLU A 183 -16.51 -5.96 -4.99
CA GLU A 183 -17.22 -5.74 -3.72
C GLU A 183 -16.25 -5.42 -2.56
N GLY A 184 -15.10 -6.09 -2.50
CA GLY A 184 -14.08 -5.82 -1.48
C GLY A 184 -13.56 -4.38 -1.54
N PHE A 185 -13.26 -3.89 -2.74
CA PHE A 185 -12.84 -2.49 -2.96
C PHE A 185 -13.97 -1.50 -2.61
N ILE A 186 -15.21 -1.79 -3.04
CA ILE A 186 -16.38 -0.94 -2.74
C ILE A 186 -16.55 -0.78 -1.23
N ARG A 187 -16.51 -1.89 -0.50
CA ARG A 187 -16.67 -1.88 0.97
C ARG A 187 -15.55 -1.13 1.66
N ALA A 188 -14.30 -1.35 1.23
CA ALA A 188 -13.16 -0.64 1.78
C ALA A 188 -13.25 0.88 1.51
N ALA A 189 -13.55 1.27 0.27
CA ALA A 189 -13.69 2.68 -0.12
C ALA A 189 -14.80 3.39 0.64
N ARG A 190 -16.01 2.80 0.69
CA ARG A 190 -17.15 3.37 1.43
C ARG A 190 -16.86 3.48 2.92
N GLY A 191 -16.27 2.43 3.54
CA GLY A 191 -15.89 2.46 4.95
C GLY A 191 -14.88 3.57 5.24
N ALA A 192 -13.89 3.80 4.37
CA ALA A 192 -12.91 4.87 4.53
C ALA A 192 -13.55 6.26 4.38
N LEU A 193 -14.49 6.43 3.44
CA LEU A 193 -15.27 7.66 3.28
C LEU A 193 -16.16 7.95 4.50
N ASP A 194 -16.84 6.92 5.03
CA ASP A 194 -17.66 7.05 6.25
C ASP A 194 -16.80 7.47 7.44
N MET A 195 -15.60 6.89 7.60
CA MET A 195 -14.65 7.29 8.65
C MET A 195 -14.13 8.71 8.47
N ALA A 196 -13.98 9.17 7.22
CA ALA A 196 -13.60 10.53 6.85
C ALA A 196 -14.76 11.52 6.95
N LYS A 197 -16.00 11.06 7.03
CA LYS A 197 -17.25 11.84 6.93
C LYS A 197 -17.35 12.62 5.61
N LEU A 198 -16.93 11.99 4.54
CA LEU A 198 -16.96 12.54 3.19
C LEU A 198 -17.86 11.69 2.28
N SER A 199 -18.49 12.35 1.31
CA SER A 199 -19.18 11.67 0.22
C SER A 199 -18.23 11.36 -0.94
N PRO A 200 -18.58 10.41 -1.84
CA PRO A 200 -17.74 10.05 -2.98
C PRO A 200 -17.37 11.25 -3.88
N GLU A 201 -18.24 12.25 -3.98
CA GLU A 201 -18.04 13.45 -4.81
C GLU A 201 -16.89 14.34 -4.31
N CYS A 202 -16.45 14.15 -3.07
CA CYS A 202 -15.29 14.87 -2.51
C CYS A 202 -13.95 14.29 -3.00
N VAL A 203 -13.95 13.09 -3.60
CA VAL A 203 -12.73 12.40 -4.06
C VAL A 203 -12.40 12.89 -5.47
N ALA A 204 -11.28 13.56 -5.61
CA ALA A 204 -10.78 14.05 -6.89
C ALA A 204 -9.72 13.12 -7.50
N VAL A 205 -8.94 12.39 -6.67
CA VAL A 205 -7.87 11.52 -7.13
C VAL A 205 -7.98 10.14 -6.49
N ILE A 206 -7.85 9.10 -7.29
CA ILE A 206 -7.79 7.71 -6.83
C ILE A 206 -6.43 7.10 -7.16
N LYS A 207 -5.66 6.78 -6.11
CA LYS A 207 -4.48 5.92 -6.23
C LYS A 207 -4.96 4.47 -6.19
N THR A 208 -4.90 3.79 -7.31
CA THR A 208 -5.39 2.43 -7.47
C THR A 208 -4.45 1.39 -6.84
N HIS A 209 -4.95 0.20 -6.57
CA HIS A 209 -4.09 -0.96 -6.33
C HIS A 209 -3.29 -1.30 -7.59
N GLY A 210 -3.94 -1.32 -8.75
CA GLY A 210 -3.34 -1.18 -10.07
C GLY A 210 -2.25 -2.18 -10.42
N THR A 211 -2.42 -3.49 -10.15
CA THR A 211 -1.43 -4.51 -10.48
C THR A 211 -1.30 -4.78 -11.98
N GLY A 212 -2.24 -4.31 -12.80
CA GLY A 212 -2.25 -4.58 -14.24
C GLY A 212 -2.68 -6.00 -14.61
N THR A 213 -2.97 -6.88 -13.65
CA THR A 213 -3.52 -8.21 -13.94
C THR A 213 -4.98 -8.08 -14.41
N LYS A 214 -5.41 -8.96 -15.32
CA LYS A 214 -6.77 -8.89 -15.89
C LYS A 214 -7.86 -8.93 -14.83
N SER A 215 -7.70 -9.78 -13.83
CA SER A 215 -8.66 -9.92 -12.73
C SER A 215 -8.76 -8.63 -11.91
N ASN A 216 -7.60 -8.07 -11.49
CA ASN A 216 -7.59 -6.83 -10.72
C ASN A 216 -8.10 -5.64 -11.53
N ASN A 217 -7.65 -5.47 -12.77
CA ASN A 217 -8.11 -4.37 -13.63
C ASN A 217 -9.65 -4.35 -13.74
N LYS A 218 -10.27 -5.54 -13.91
CA LYS A 218 -11.72 -5.65 -14.03
C LYS A 218 -12.44 -5.34 -12.71
N ALA A 219 -12.03 -6.00 -11.62
CA ALA A 219 -12.65 -5.83 -10.32
C ALA A 219 -12.51 -4.40 -9.78
N GLU A 220 -11.31 -3.83 -9.88
CA GLU A 220 -11.04 -2.50 -9.36
C GLU A 220 -11.71 -1.40 -10.20
N ARG A 221 -11.70 -1.52 -11.55
CA ARG A 221 -12.44 -0.60 -12.44
C ARG A 221 -13.93 -0.62 -12.11
N ASN A 222 -14.55 -1.81 -12.06
CA ASN A 222 -15.97 -1.93 -11.74
C ASN A 222 -16.30 -1.31 -10.37
N ALA A 223 -15.45 -1.52 -9.37
CA ALA A 223 -15.64 -0.92 -8.05
C ALA A 223 -15.58 0.61 -8.10
N ILE A 224 -14.54 1.17 -8.72
CA ILE A 224 -14.32 2.61 -8.80
C ILE A 224 -15.46 3.27 -9.55
N GLU A 225 -15.81 2.81 -10.74
CA GLU A 225 -16.87 3.38 -11.59
C GLU A 225 -18.27 3.25 -10.98
N SER A 226 -18.47 2.25 -10.08
CA SER A 226 -19.76 2.09 -9.37
C SER A 226 -19.96 3.09 -8.22
N VAL A 227 -18.88 3.67 -7.69
CA VAL A 227 -18.92 4.53 -6.50
C VAL A 227 -18.60 5.98 -6.85
N PHE A 228 -17.69 6.22 -7.77
CA PHE A 228 -17.16 7.56 -8.09
C PHE A 228 -17.54 7.98 -9.52
N LYS A 229 -17.60 9.31 -9.77
CA LYS A 229 -17.96 9.86 -11.08
C LYS A 229 -16.93 10.84 -11.63
N ASP A 230 -16.61 11.88 -10.88
CA ASP A 230 -15.74 12.97 -11.32
C ASP A 230 -14.39 12.85 -10.62
N PHE A 231 -13.50 11.98 -11.13
CA PHE A 231 -12.18 11.69 -10.54
C PHE A 231 -11.15 11.42 -11.62
N VAL A 232 -9.89 11.49 -11.23
CA VAL A 232 -8.77 10.92 -12.00
C VAL A 232 -8.11 9.80 -11.24
N ALA A 233 -7.64 8.77 -11.95
CA ALA A 233 -7.02 7.60 -11.33
C ALA A 233 -5.61 7.36 -11.87
N THR A 234 -4.68 7.04 -10.95
CA THR A 234 -3.28 6.74 -11.24
C THR A 234 -2.81 5.45 -10.57
N SER A 235 -1.65 4.96 -10.99
CA SER A 235 -0.98 3.78 -10.43
C SER A 235 0.54 3.91 -10.55
N TYR A 236 1.26 3.42 -9.55
CA TYR A 236 2.72 3.55 -9.44
C TYR A 236 3.49 2.25 -9.68
N LYS A 237 2.82 1.09 -9.62
CA LYS A 237 3.48 -0.23 -9.74
C LYS A 237 4.23 -0.43 -11.05
N GLN A 238 3.84 0.29 -12.07
CA GLN A 238 4.48 0.24 -13.38
C GLN A 238 5.83 0.97 -13.43
N VAL A 239 6.09 1.83 -12.44
CA VAL A 239 7.35 2.58 -12.28
C VAL A 239 8.26 1.89 -11.27
N ILE A 240 7.72 1.60 -10.07
CA ILE A 240 8.52 1.15 -8.92
C ILE A 240 8.49 -0.37 -8.72
N GLY A 241 7.72 -1.10 -9.55
CA GLY A 241 7.39 -2.49 -9.30
C GLY A 241 6.34 -2.67 -8.20
N HIS A 242 5.85 -3.88 -8.04
CA HIS A 242 4.97 -4.21 -6.92
C HIS A 242 5.81 -4.53 -5.69
N THR A 243 5.91 -3.59 -4.76
CA THR A 243 6.66 -3.71 -3.50
C THR A 243 5.86 -4.40 -2.39
N MET A 244 4.91 -5.25 -2.76
CA MET A 244 4.09 -6.10 -1.90
C MET A 244 3.47 -5.33 -0.71
N GLY A 245 3.80 -5.72 0.51
CA GLY A 245 3.23 -5.10 1.72
C GLY A 245 3.54 -3.61 1.89
N VAL A 246 4.57 -3.11 1.24
CA VAL A 246 4.95 -1.68 1.28
C VAL A 246 4.14 -0.83 0.31
N SER A 247 3.68 -1.42 -0.81
CA SER A 247 3.09 -0.72 -1.96
C SER A 247 2.07 0.35 -1.57
N GLY A 248 1.12 0.00 -0.72
CA GLY A 248 0.03 0.90 -0.37
C GLY A 248 0.51 2.23 0.20
N LEU A 249 1.35 2.20 1.23
CA LEU A 249 1.88 3.40 1.89
C LEU A 249 2.86 4.15 1.00
N LEU A 250 3.81 3.44 0.37
CA LEU A 250 4.83 4.06 -0.48
C LEU A 250 4.19 4.82 -1.65
N GLU A 251 3.29 4.18 -2.38
CA GLU A 251 2.60 4.78 -3.52
C GLU A 251 1.71 5.97 -3.09
N THR A 252 1.12 5.89 -1.89
CA THR A 252 0.34 7.00 -1.32
C THR A 252 1.23 8.19 -0.96
N CYS A 253 2.39 7.95 -0.35
CA CYS A 253 3.36 9.00 -0.06
C CYS A 253 3.88 9.67 -1.33
N LEU A 254 4.17 8.87 -2.38
CA LEU A 254 4.57 9.41 -3.68
C LEU A 254 3.48 10.28 -4.31
N LEU A 255 2.21 9.84 -4.25
CA LEU A 255 1.10 10.65 -4.76
C LEU A 255 0.96 11.97 -4.00
N ILE A 256 1.06 11.94 -2.67
CA ILE A 256 1.00 13.16 -1.84
C ILE A 256 2.13 14.13 -2.23
N ASP A 257 3.36 13.63 -2.42
CA ASP A 257 4.49 14.48 -2.85
C ASP A 257 4.29 15.03 -4.26
N ASN A 258 3.74 14.26 -5.20
CA ASN A 258 3.42 14.73 -6.55
C ASN A 258 2.31 15.79 -6.53
N MET A 259 1.24 15.58 -5.76
CA MET A 259 0.18 16.56 -5.62
C MET A 259 0.65 17.87 -4.96
N ASN A 260 1.52 17.78 -3.95
CA ASN A 260 2.18 18.95 -3.37
C ASN A 260 3.12 19.66 -4.37
N SER A 261 3.57 18.95 -5.39
CA SER A 261 4.33 19.49 -6.51
C SER A 261 3.46 19.98 -7.67
N GLY A 262 2.14 19.86 -7.56
CA GLY A 262 1.16 20.42 -8.48
C GLY A 262 0.67 19.48 -9.58
N PHE A 263 0.95 18.17 -9.53
CA PHE A 263 0.50 17.23 -10.57
C PHE A 263 0.09 15.85 -10.05
N VAL A 264 -0.66 15.12 -10.88
CA VAL A 264 -0.94 13.68 -10.72
C VAL A 264 -0.35 12.95 -11.91
N PRO A 265 0.53 11.95 -11.70
CA PRO A 265 1.20 11.27 -12.80
C PRO A 265 0.26 10.32 -13.55
N GLY A 266 0.48 10.21 -14.85
CA GLY A 266 -0.15 9.18 -15.69
C GLY A 266 0.36 7.77 -15.38
N ILE A 267 -0.42 6.78 -15.75
CA ILE A 267 -0.07 5.36 -15.65
C ILE A 267 0.87 5.02 -16.83
N PRO A 268 2.11 4.60 -16.57
CA PRO A 268 3.06 4.31 -17.65
C PRO A 268 2.61 3.20 -18.58
N ASN A 269 3.06 3.30 -19.83
CA ASN A 269 2.82 2.32 -20.89
C ASN A 269 1.34 2.08 -21.22
N ARG A 270 0.45 2.94 -20.74
CA ARG A 270 -0.95 2.86 -21.07
C ARG A 270 -1.18 3.35 -22.51
N THR A 271 -1.82 2.50 -23.33
CA THR A 271 -2.09 2.78 -24.74
C THR A 271 -3.50 3.28 -25.00
N GLN A 272 -4.43 3.04 -24.06
CA GLN A 272 -5.80 3.48 -24.17
C GLN A 272 -5.94 4.88 -23.56
N GLU A 273 -6.57 5.77 -24.31
CA GLU A 273 -7.03 7.04 -23.76
C GLU A 273 -8.37 6.82 -23.06
N ASP A 274 -8.49 7.41 -21.88
CA ASP A 274 -9.64 7.29 -21.01
C ASP A 274 -9.64 8.55 -20.12
N ASP A 275 -10.77 9.15 -19.91
CA ASP A 275 -10.87 10.41 -19.19
C ASP A 275 -10.58 10.28 -17.69
N VAL A 276 -10.60 9.07 -17.15
CA VAL A 276 -10.47 8.82 -15.71
C VAL A 276 -9.18 8.11 -15.31
N PHE A 277 -8.77 7.06 -16.05
CA PHE A 277 -7.49 6.37 -15.82
C PHE A 277 -6.41 7.03 -16.66
N LEU A 278 -5.56 7.82 -16.03
CA LEU A 278 -4.64 8.73 -16.72
C LEU A 278 -3.60 7.98 -17.58
N SER A 279 -3.40 8.40 -18.81
CA SER A 279 -2.29 7.98 -19.69
C SER A 279 -1.13 8.98 -19.70
N HIS A 280 -1.33 10.18 -19.15
CA HIS A 280 -0.34 11.27 -19.06
C HIS A 280 -0.54 12.05 -17.76
N ASP A 281 0.45 12.85 -17.40
CA ASP A 281 0.39 13.70 -16.21
C ASP A 281 -0.67 14.81 -16.39
N VAL A 282 -1.38 15.09 -15.31
CA VAL A 282 -2.36 16.20 -15.25
C VAL A 282 -2.07 17.09 -14.05
N ASP A 283 -2.55 18.34 -14.10
CA ASP A 283 -2.49 19.24 -12.95
C ASP A 283 -3.24 18.63 -11.76
N ALA A 284 -2.71 18.81 -10.55
CA ALA A 284 -3.33 18.27 -9.34
C ALA A 284 -4.69 18.89 -9.08
N PRO A 285 -5.79 18.11 -9.16
CA PRO A 285 -7.11 18.64 -8.86
C PRO A 285 -7.24 18.87 -7.35
N LYS A 286 -8.11 19.82 -6.96
CA LYS A 286 -8.47 20.02 -5.56
C LYS A 286 -9.47 18.95 -5.12
N GLY A 287 -9.30 18.47 -3.89
CA GLY A 287 -10.20 17.48 -3.29
C GLY A 287 -9.45 16.38 -2.54
N ALA A 288 -10.22 15.41 -2.08
CA ALA A 288 -9.67 14.28 -1.35
C ALA A 288 -9.00 13.26 -2.28
N ILE A 289 -8.00 12.59 -1.73
CA ILE A 289 -7.31 11.43 -2.31
C ILE A 289 -7.91 10.16 -1.72
N LEU A 290 -8.29 9.20 -2.54
CA LEU A 290 -8.57 7.84 -2.12
C LEU A 290 -7.42 6.94 -2.55
N SER A 291 -6.77 6.27 -1.60
CA SER A 291 -5.78 5.23 -1.88
C SER A 291 -6.37 3.85 -1.65
N LEU A 292 -6.21 2.95 -2.63
CA LEU A 292 -6.70 1.58 -2.57
C LEU A 292 -5.53 0.58 -2.51
N ALA A 293 -5.73 -0.50 -1.78
CA ALA A 293 -4.85 -1.66 -1.78
C ALA A 293 -5.65 -2.95 -1.61
N ALA A 294 -5.18 -4.02 -2.25
CA ALA A 294 -5.73 -5.36 -2.08
C ALA A 294 -4.59 -6.35 -1.78
N GLY A 295 -4.86 -7.33 -0.96
CA GLY A 295 -3.92 -8.39 -0.60
C GLY A 295 -4.51 -9.78 -0.80
N MET A 296 -3.64 -10.76 -1.07
CA MET A 296 -4.02 -12.17 -1.02
C MET A 296 -4.68 -12.48 0.33
N GLY A 297 -5.64 -13.38 0.34
CA GLY A 297 -6.48 -13.64 1.52
C GLY A 297 -7.71 -12.74 1.58
N ASN A 298 -8.06 -12.09 0.44
CA ASN A 298 -9.29 -11.29 0.29
C ASN A 298 -9.33 -10.09 1.24
N VAL A 299 -8.20 -9.43 1.46
CA VAL A 299 -8.09 -8.22 2.27
C VAL A 299 -8.04 -7.00 1.35
N TYR A 300 -8.92 -6.05 1.59
CA TYR A 300 -9.02 -4.78 0.85
C TYR A 300 -8.93 -3.62 1.82
N SER A 301 -8.06 -2.69 1.54
CA SER A 301 -7.86 -1.51 2.40
C SER A 301 -7.95 -0.24 1.59
N ALA A 302 -8.55 0.78 2.19
CA ALA A 302 -8.67 2.11 1.63
C ALA A 302 -8.31 3.17 2.67
N ALA A 303 -7.71 4.26 2.21
CA ALA A 303 -7.50 5.45 3.02
C ALA A 303 -7.89 6.70 2.25
N VAL A 304 -8.58 7.60 2.92
CA VAL A 304 -8.94 8.93 2.43
C VAL A 304 -7.99 9.94 3.06
N MET A 305 -7.34 10.73 2.23
CA MET A 305 -6.34 11.71 2.62
C MET A 305 -6.58 13.04 1.89
N THR A 306 -5.91 14.10 2.34
CA THR A 306 -5.87 15.39 1.63
C THR A 306 -4.50 16.04 1.78
N THR A 307 -4.10 16.81 0.77
CA THR A 307 -2.96 17.74 0.81
C THR A 307 -3.39 19.15 1.19
N GLU A 308 -4.68 19.43 1.27
CA GLU A 308 -5.21 20.69 1.75
C GLU A 308 -5.13 20.71 3.29
N LEU A 309 -4.33 21.64 3.85
CA LEU A 309 -3.98 21.71 5.27
C LEU A 309 -4.81 22.75 6.01
#